data_7fb0c3ce4da2b9ecf3ec7e89c42c0a67
#
_entry.id   7fb0c3ce4da2b9ecf3ec7e89c42c0a67
#
_cell.length_a   1.000
_cell.length_b   1.000
_cell.length_c   1.000
_cell.angle_alpha   90.00
_cell.angle_beta   90.00
_cell.angle_gamma   90.00
#
_symmetry.space_group_name_H-M   'P 1'
#
loop_
_entity.id
_entity.type
_entity.pdbx_description
1 polymer ?
#
loop_
_entity_poly.entity_id
_entity_poly.type
_entity_poly.pdbx_seq_one_letter_code
_entity_poly.pdbx_strand_id
1 'polypeptide(L)'
;PIFLIALGEPLPKQVFGHPWLLMGGGKMSKSKGNVVYADDLVDYFGVDAVRYYVLHEMPFENDGNLTWELVAERTNSDLANTLGNLVNRTISMSNKYFGGVVENRNVQLTENDAAVDADLKQTVTGTYAKVVAKMEELRVADALTEIFGIFKRCNKYIDETEPWVLAKDEAKADRLATVL
;
A
#
# COMPACT_ATOMS: atom_id res chain seq x y z
N PRO A 1 10.24 -4.52 33.20
CA PRO A 1 11.60 -4.24 33.71
C PRO A 1 11.96 -5.05 34.96
N ILE A 2 11.10 -5.12 36.00
CA ILE A 2 11.40 -5.77 37.29
C ILE A 2 11.82 -7.23 37.12
N PHE A 3 11.12 -8.02 36.31
CA PHE A 3 11.49 -9.41 36.04
C PHE A 3 12.85 -9.55 35.37
N LEU A 4 13.20 -8.66 34.44
CA LEU A 4 14.50 -8.65 33.78
C LEU A 4 15.61 -8.35 34.79
N ILE A 5 15.37 -7.35 35.67
CA ILE A 5 16.32 -7.05 36.76
C ILE A 5 16.55 -8.25 37.66
N ALA A 6 15.43 -8.91 38.08
CA ALA A 6 15.50 -10.09 38.96
C ALA A 6 16.25 -11.28 38.31
N LEU A 7 16.18 -11.41 37.01
CA LEU A 7 16.87 -12.45 36.24
C LEU A 7 18.31 -12.06 35.82
N GLY A 8 18.76 -10.86 36.12
CA GLY A 8 20.07 -10.34 35.68
C GLY A 8 20.16 -10.05 34.19
N GLU A 9 19.01 -9.92 33.51
CA GLU A 9 18.94 -9.65 32.07
C GLU A 9 18.96 -8.14 31.78
N PRO A 10 19.49 -7.74 30.61
CA PRO A 10 19.53 -6.33 30.22
C PRO A 10 18.12 -5.75 30.07
N LEU A 11 17.94 -4.51 30.49
CA LEU A 11 16.68 -3.79 30.35
C LEU A 11 16.39 -3.48 28.86
N PRO A 12 15.11 -3.42 28.46
CA PRO A 12 14.75 -3.02 27.10
C PRO A 12 15.23 -1.59 26.84
N LYS A 13 15.74 -1.33 25.65
CA LYS A 13 16.18 0.02 25.25
C LYS A 13 15.02 0.99 25.13
N GLN A 14 13.83 0.48 24.84
CA GLN A 14 12.61 1.26 24.66
C GLN A 14 11.40 0.43 25.10
N VAL A 15 10.45 1.08 25.74
CA VAL A 15 9.10 0.55 25.98
C VAL A 15 8.15 1.44 25.21
N PHE A 16 7.46 0.84 24.24
CA PHE A 16 6.53 1.54 23.37
C PHE A 16 5.09 1.11 23.68
N GLY A 17 4.21 2.07 23.94
CA GLY A 17 2.79 1.85 24.11
C GLY A 17 2.01 2.35 22.90
N HIS A 18 0.94 1.67 22.53
CA HIS A 18 0.02 2.13 21.50
C HIS A 18 -1.37 2.41 22.08
N PRO A 19 -2.20 3.24 21.41
CA PRO A 19 -3.54 3.60 21.85
C PRO A 19 -4.53 2.43 21.80
N TRP A 20 -5.77 2.71 22.16
CA TRP A 20 -6.85 1.73 22.14
C TRP A 20 -7.42 1.51 20.74
N LEU A 21 -7.91 0.30 20.52
CA LEU A 21 -8.82 -0.01 19.44
C LEU A 21 -10.25 0.13 19.97
N LEU A 22 -10.97 1.09 19.42
CA LEU A 22 -12.36 1.37 19.73
C LEU A 22 -13.29 0.67 18.74
N MET A 23 -14.49 0.32 19.15
CA MET A 23 -15.56 -0.16 18.29
C MET A 23 -16.67 0.88 18.20
N GLY A 24 -16.87 1.44 16.98
CA GLY A 24 -17.86 2.49 16.79
C GLY A 24 -17.68 3.71 17.70
N GLY A 25 -16.41 4.09 17.97
CA GLY A 25 -16.06 5.21 18.85
C GLY A 25 -16.12 4.90 20.36
N GLY A 26 -16.41 3.65 20.74
CA GLY A 26 -16.50 3.24 22.13
C GLY A 26 -15.53 2.12 22.50
N LYS A 27 -15.14 2.07 23.79
CA LYS A 27 -14.30 0.99 24.30
C LYS A 27 -15.02 -0.36 24.16
N MET A 28 -14.31 -1.35 23.59
CA MET A 28 -14.80 -2.72 23.57
C MET A 28 -14.91 -3.30 24.96
N SER A 29 -16.04 -3.97 25.23
CA SER A 29 -16.28 -4.63 26.51
C SER A 29 -17.17 -5.85 26.31
N LYS A 30 -16.78 -6.99 26.91
CA LYS A 30 -17.58 -8.21 26.89
C LYS A 30 -18.98 -8.00 27.48
N SER A 31 -19.10 -7.17 28.53
CA SER A 31 -20.38 -6.86 29.13
C SER A 31 -21.32 -6.01 28.29
N LYS A 32 -20.78 -5.27 27.31
CA LYS A 32 -21.56 -4.49 26.34
C LYS A 32 -21.88 -5.28 25.08
N GLY A 33 -21.28 -6.45 24.88
CA GLY A 33 -21.48 -7.28 23.69
C GLY A 33 -20.92 -6.66 22.39
N ASN A 34 -20.03 -5.67 22.49
CA ASN A 34 -19.45 -4.96 21.33
C ASN A 34 -18.00 -5.37 21.04
N VAL A 35 -17.60 -6.56 21.48
CA VAL A 35 -16.27 -7.10 21.18
C VAL A 35 -16.29 -7.74 19.79
N VAL A 36 -15.37 -7.34 18.93
CA VAL A 36 -15.08 -8.00 17.66
C VAL A 36 -13.77 -8.76 17.82
N TYR A 37 -13.78 -10.02 17.48
CA TYR A 37 -12.57 -10.85 17.53
C TYR A 37 -11.84 -10.79 16.20
N ALA A 38 -10.51 -10.89 16.26
CA ALA A 38 -9.68 -10.87 15.04
C ALA A 38 -10.01 -12.04 14.11
N ASP A 39 -10.35 -13.20 14.67
CA ASP A 39 -10.72 -14.39 13.88
C ASP A 39 -11.98 -14.13 13.04
N ASP A 40 -13.01 -13.49 13.61
CA ASP A 40 -14.24 -13.14 12.89
C ASP A 40 -13.96 -12.21 11.70
N LEU A 41 -13.05 -11.24 11.89
CA LEU A 41 -12.63 -10.34 10.81
C LEU A 41 -11.83 -11.08 9.73
N VAL A 42 -10.93 -11.95 10.14
CA VAL A 42 -10.08 -12.74 9.21
C VAL A 42 -10.93 -13.72 8.40
N ASP A 43 -11.91 -14.36 9.02
CA ASP A 43 -12.82 -15.28 8.32
C ASP A 43 -13.66 -14.56 7.27
N TYR A 44 -13.99 -13.29 7.49
CA TYR A 44 -14.81 -12.50 6.57
C TYR A 44 -14.00 -11.77 5.50
N PHE A 45 -12.91 -11.09 5.87
CA PHE A 45 -12.14 -10.23 4.98
C PHE A 45 -10.83 -10.84 4.47
N GLY A 46 -10.37 -11.93 5.09
CA GLY A 46 -9.05 -12.49 4.88
C GLY A 46 -7.97 -11.80 5.72
N VAL A 47 -6.92 -12.56 6.03
CA VAL A 47 -5.85 -12.12 6.94
C VAL A 47 -5.11 -10.86 6.46
N ASP A 48 -4.87 -10.74 5.16
CA ASP A 48 -4.10 -9.62 4.60
C ASP A 48 -4.87 -8.30 4.70
N ALA A 49 -6.18 -8.32 4.42
CA ALA A 49 -7.04 -7.14 4.55
C ALA A 49 -7.12 -6.66 6.00
N VAL A 50 -7.30 -7.57 6.95
CA VAL A 50 -7.35 -7.24 8.38
C VAL A 50 -6.01 -6.68 8.87
N ARG A 51 -4.89 -7.29 8.50
CA ARG A 51 -3.56 -6.79 8.84
C ARG A 51 -3.29 -5.41 8.26
N TYR A 52 -3.64 -5.22 6.98
CA TYR A 52 -3.52 -3.92 6.33
C TYR A 52 -4.33 -2.87 7.07
N TYR A 53 -5.60 -3.15 7.36
CA TYR A 53 -6.48 -2.24 8.06
C TYR A 53 -5.90 -1.81 9.42
N VAL A 54 -5.53 -2.78 10.25
CA VAL A 54 -4.99 -2.51 11.60
C VAL A 54 -3.72 -1.67 11.54
N LEU A 55 -2.82 -1.94 10.60
CA LEU A 55 -1.57 -1.19 10.47
C LEU A 55 -1.77 0.20 9.86
N HIS A 56 -2.79 0.38 9.02
CA HIS A 56 -3.03 1.64 8.33
C HIS A 56 -3.95 2.59 9.12
N GLU A 57 -5.03 2.07 9.74
CA GLU A 57 -6.06 2.88 10.40
C GLU A 57 -5.85 3.06 11.91
N MET A 58 -4.78 2.47 12.45
CA MET A 58 -4.45 2.62 13.87
C MET A 58 -3.10 3.33 14.04
N PRO A 59 -3.07 4.65 13.84
CA PRO A 59 -1.88 5.43 14.12
C PRO A 59 -1.55 5.32 15.61
N PHE A 60 -0.25 5.29 15.93
CA PHE A 60 0.16 5.09 17.32
C PHE A 60 0.02 6.33 18.19
N GLU A 61 -0.35 7.46 17.62
CA GLU A 61 -0.58 8.72 18.32
C GLU A 61 -2.02 8.88 18.87
N ASN A 62 -2.99 8.17 18.28
CA ASN A 62 -4.41 8.31 18.60
C ASN A 62 -5.13 6.97 18.62
N ASP A 63 -6.25 6.91 19.35
CA ASP A 63 -7.11 5.73 19.35
C ASP A 63 -7.63 5.42 17.93
N GLY A 64 -7.54 4.16 17.54
CA GLY A 64 -8.10 3.66 16.29
C GLY A 64 -9.56 3.28 16.45
N ASN A 65 -10.37 3.44 15.41
CA ASN A 65 -11.75 3.00 15.42
C ASN A 65 -11.93 1.83 14.45
N LEU A 66 -12.61 0.80 14.89
CA LEU A 66 -12.96 -0.37 14.10
C LEU A 66 -14.47 -0.39 13.85
N THR A 67 -14.85 -0.48 12.58
CA THR A 67 -16.20 -0.89 12.15
C THR A 67 -16.08 -1.76 10.92
N TRP A 68 -17.09 -2.59 10.67
CA TRP A 68 -17.12 -3.44 9.49
C TRP A 68 -17.08 -2.62 8.18
N GLU A 69 -17.78 -1.48 8.18
CA GLU A 69 -17.83 -0.55 7.06
C GLU A 69 -16.45 0.05 6.75
N LEU A 70 -15.70 0.45 7.78
CA LEU A 70 -14.34 1.01 7.60
C LEU A 70 -13.37 -0.04 7.06
N VAL A 71 -13.45 -1.29 7.54
CA VAL A 71 -12.62 -2.39 7.00
C VAL A 71 -12.96 -2.63 5.52
N ALA A 72 -14.25 -2.69 5.19
CA ALA A 72 -14.70 -2.87 3.81
C ALA A 72 -14.29 -1.68 2.91
N GLU A 73 -14.47 -0.46 3.38
CA GLU A 73 -14.08 0.75 2.65
C GLU A 73 -12.58 0.76 2.35
N ARG A 74 -11.75 0.48 3.35
CA ARG A 74 -10.30 0.46 3.18
C ARG A 74 -9.84 -0.67 2.26
N THR A 75 -10.44 -1.85 2.39
CA THR A 75 -10.19 -2.99 1.50
C THR A 75 -10.52 -2.63 0.06
N ASN A 76 -11.66 -2.01 -0.18
CA ASN A 76 -12.10 -1.64 -1.52
C ASN A 76 -11.25 -0.49 -2.11
N SER A 77 -11.00 0.58 -1.34
CA SER A 77 -10.31 1.76 -1.85
C SER A 77 -8.83 1.50 -2.13
N ASP A 78 -8.14 0.86 -1.21
CA ASP A 78 -6.70 0.70 -1.29
C ASP A 78 -6.30 -0.63 -1.91
N LEU A 79 -6.77 -1.75 -1.36
CA LEU A 79 -6.34 -3.07 -1.84
C LEU A 79 -6.96 -3.42 -3.20
N ALA A 80 -8.26 -3.23 -3.38
CA ALA A 80 -8.92 -3.55 -4.65
C ALA A 80 -8.70 -2.46 -5.71
N ASN A 81 -9.11 -1.22 -5.42
CA ASN A 81 -9.15 -0.16 -6.45
C ASN A 81 -7.79 0.50 -6.69
N THR A 82 -6.86 0.49 -5.75
CA THR A 82 -5.53 1.04 -5.98
C THR A 82 -4.54 -0.05 -6.40
N LEU A 83 -4.23 -1.00 -5.53
CA LEU A 83 -3.25 -2.06 -5.81
C LEU A 83 -3.79 -3.10 -6.80
N GLY A 84 -4.97 -3.64 -6.54
CA GLY A 84 -5.58 -4.67 -7.38
C GLY A 84 -5.84 -4.18 -8.81
N ASN A 85 -6.33 -2.93 -8.96
CA ASN A 85 -6.51 -2.32 -10.26
C ASN A 85 -5.17 -2.15 -11.03
N LEU A 86 -4.12 -1.68 -10.34
CA LEU A 86 -2.78 -1.55 -10.95
C LEU A 86 -2.28 -2.90 -11.47
N VAL A 87 -2.31 -3.94 -10.63
CA VAL A 87 -1.87 -5.29 -10.99
C VAL A 87 -2.69 -5.84 -12.15
N ASN A 88 -4.01 -5.74 -12.06
CA ASN A 88 -4.90 -6.24 -13.12
C ASN A 88 -4.67 -5.53 -14.46
N ARG A 89 -4.57 -4.20 -14.45
CA ARG A 89 -4.31 -3.41 -15.69
C ARG A 89 -2.97 -3.79 -16.31
N THR A 90 -1.91 -3.83 -15.52
CA THR A 90 -0.55 -4.14 -16.00
C THR A 90 -0.48 -5.55 -16.58
N ILE A 91 -0.93 -6.57 -15.84
CA ILE A 91 -0.90 -7.95 -16.30
C ILE A 91 -1.79 -8.17 -17.53
N SER A 92 -3.00 -7.60 -17.51
CA SER A 92 -3.94 -7.74 -18.64
C SER A 92 -3.39 -7.11 -19.93
N MET A 93 -2.77 -5.93 -19.84
CA MET A 93 -2.16 -5.28 -21.00
C MET A 93 -0.88 -5.99 -21.45
N SER A 94 -0.04 -6.45 -20.53
CA SER A 94 1.15 -7.25 -20.87
C SER A 94 0.77 -8.53 -21.60
N ASN A 95 -0.23 -9.25 -21.12
CA ASN A 95 -0.75 -10.44 -21.80
C ASN A 95 -1.34 -10.12 -23.18
N LYS A 96 -2.14 -9.07 -23.25
CA LYS A 96 -2.84 -8.68 -24.48
C LYS A 96 -1.88 -8.24 -25.60
N TYR A 97 -0.86 -7.45 -25.25
CA TYR A 97 0.00 -6.81 -26.26
C TYR A 97 1.31 -7.56 -26.50
N PHE A 98 1.79 -8.33 -25.51
CA PHE A 98 3.09 -9.00 -25.57
C PHE A 98 3.04 -10.49 -25.18
N GLY A 99 1.87 -11.08 -25.07
CA GLY A 99 1.75 -12.51 -24.68
C GLY A 99 2.29 -12.80 -23.27
N GLY A 100 2.33 -11.81 -22.39
CA GLY A 100 2.80 -11.93 -21.00
C GLY A 100 4.32 -11.75 -20.84
N VAL A 101 5.07 -11.51 -21.90
CA VAL A 101 6.53 -11.29 -21.85
C VAL A 101 6.83 -9.90 -22.37
N VAL A 102 7.20 -8.99 -21.46
CA VAL A 102 7.61 -7.63 -21.78
C VAL A 102 9.12 -7.55 -21.72
N GLU A 103 9.75 -7.23 -22.83
CA GLU A 103 11.20 -7.06 -22.92
C GLU A 103 11.57 -5.59 -22.79
N ASN A 104 12.68 -5.31 -22.09
CA ASN A 104 13.24 -3.97 -22.06
C ASN A 104 13.76 -3.58 -23.45
N ARG A 105 13.21 -2.51 -24.00
CA ARG A 105 13.57 -2.01 -25.32
C ARG A 105 14.11 -0.60 -25.22
N ASN A 106 15.17 -0.33 -26.00
CA ASN A 106 15.70 1.02 -26.12
C ASN A 106 14.74 1.86 -26.99
N VAL A 107 14.20 2.93 -26.42
CA VAL A 107 13.28 3.83 -27.11
C VAL A 107 13.79 5.26 -27.05
N GLN A 108 13.65 5.99 -28.15
CA GLN A 108 13.82 7.44 -28.14
C GLN A 108 12.54 8.08 -27.60
N LEU A 109 12.68 8.80 -26.47
CA LEU A 109 11.58 9.46 -25.81
C LEU A 109 11.36 10.86 -26.36
N THR A 110 10.11 11.29 -26.48
CA THR A 110 9.78 12.71 -26.60
C THR A 110 10.11 13.42 -25.27
N GLU A 111 10.21 14.74 -25.29
CA GLU A 111 10.44 15.51 -24.04
C GLU A 111 9.34 15.25 -23.00
N ASN A 112 8.09 15.14 -23.44
CA ASN A 112 6.96 14.85 -22.55
C ASN A 112 7.05 13.44 -21.97
N ASP A 113 7.34 12.41 -22.78
CA ASP A 113 7.53 11.04 -22.32
C ASP A 113 8.66 10.95 -21.29
N ALA A 114 9.79 11.61 -21.57
CA ALA A 114 10.93 11.65 -20.67
C ALA A 114 10.60 12.32 -19.34
N ALA A 115 9.80 13.37 -19.34
CA ALA A 115 9.37 14.05 -18.12
C ALA A 115 8.45 13.17 -17.26
N VAL A 116 7.47 12.49 -17.87
CA VAL A 116 6.53 11.60 -17.19
C VAL A 116 7.24 10.37 -16.62
N ASP A 117 8.17 9.77 -17.37
CA ASP A 117 8.99 8.65 -16.91
C ASP A 117 9.93 9.05 -15.78
N ALA A 118 10.55 10.25 -15.87
CA ALA A 118 11.43 10.77 -14.82
C ALA A 118 10.68 11.01 -13.50
N ASP A 119 9.47 11.54 -13.55
CA ASP A 119 8.62 11.78 -12.37
C ASP A 119 8.23 10.47 -11.69
N LEU A 120 7.80 9.45 -12.48
CA LEU A 120 7.53 8.12 -11.93
C LEU A 120 8.78 7.53 -11.27
N LYS A 121 9.92 7.56 -11.97
CA LYS A 121 11.20 7.05 -11.47
C LYS A 121 11.62 7.76 -10.18
N GLN A 122 11.51 9.09 -10.13
CA GLN A 122 11.82 9.87 -8.95
C GLN A 122 10.92 9.50 -7.76
N THR A 123 9.62 9.33 -8.03
CA THR A 123 8.66 8.91 -7.00
C THR A 123 9.04 7.55 -6.43
N VAL A 124 9.25 6.55 -7.28
CA VAL A 124 9.57 5.17 -6.84
C VAL A 124 10.90 5.14 -6.08
N THR A 125 11.96 5.73 -6.64
CA THR A 125 13.29 5.70 -6.00
C THR A 125 13.37 6.55 -4.74
N GLY A 126 12.62 7.65 -4.66
CA GLY A 126 12.58 8.55 -3.51
C GLY A 126 11.73 8.04 -2.34
N THR A 127 10.81 7.11 -2.57
CA THR A 127 9.89 6.63 -1.53
C THR A 127 10.60 5.77 -0.47
N TYR A 128 11.63 5.01 -0.84
CA TYR A 128 12.34 4.15 0.11
C TYR A 128 12.84 4.93 1.34
N ALA A 129 13.51 6.06 1.13
CA ALA A 129 14.02 6.89 2.23
C ALA A 129 12.89 7.43 3.13
N LYS A 130 11.74 7.78 2.54
CA LYS A 130 10.56 8.25 3.28
C LYS A 130 9.97 7.14 4.14
N VAL A 131 9.82 5.93 3.57
CA VAL A 131 9.33 4.75 4.30
C VAL A 131 10.23 4.43 5.48
N VAL A 132 11.56 4.39 5.26
CA VAL A 132 12.53 4.14 6.34
C VAL A 132 12.39 5.18 7.45
N ALA A 133 12.35 6.48 7.11
CA ALA A 133 12.20 7.54 8.10
C ALA A 133 10.90 7.39 8.93
N LYS A 134 9.78 7.04 8.28
CA LYS A 134 8.52 6.77 8.99
C LYS A 134 8.60 5.54 9.90
N MET A 135 9.24 4.48 9.44
CA MET A 135 9.42 3.27 10.24
C MET A 135 10.35 3.49 11.45
N GLU A 136 11.41 4.28 11.32
CA GLU A 136 12.28 4.67 12.44
C GLU A 136 11.52 5.47 13.53
N GLU A 137 10.51 6.25 13.11
CA GLU A 137 9.62 6.99 14.00
C GLU A 137 8.46 6.13 14.53
N LEU A 138 8.37 4.83 14.18
CA LEU A 138 7.26 3.91 14.45
C LEU A 138 5.91 4.37 13.85
N ARG A 139 5.94 5.19 12.80
CA ARG A 139 4.77 5.70 12.08
C ARG A 139 4.37 4.75 10.94
N VAL A 140 3.92 3.56 11.30
CA VAL A 140 3.63 2.48 10.34
C VAL A 140 2.53 2.86 9.35
N ALA A 141 1.47 3.52 9.82
CA ALA A 141 0.37 3.99 8.97
C ALA A 141 0.86 4.97 7.87
N ASP A 142 1.75 5.90 8.23
CA ASP A 142 2.34 6.83 7.28
C ASP A 142 3.29 6.13 6.30
N ALA A 143 4.06 5.15 6.78
CA ALA A 143 4.93 4.35 5.90
C ALA A 143 4.10 3.61 4.83
N LEU A 144 2.96 3.02 5.21
CA LEU A 144 2.03 2.41 4.27
C LEU A 144 1.45 3.42 3.29
N THR A 145 1.10 4.63 3.76
CA THR A 145 0.62 5.72 2.90
C THR A 145 1.66 6.11 1.84
N GLU A 146 2.94 6.19 2.19
CA GLU A 146 4.02 6.44 1.22
C GLU A 146 4.12 5.30 0.18
N ILE A 147 4.02 4.04 0.59
CA ILE A 147 4.02 2.88 -0.33
C ILE A 147 2.83 2.94 -1.29
N PHE A 148 1.61 3.16 -0.77
CA PHE A 148 0.42 3.27 -1.60
C PHE A 148 0.44 4.50 -2.52
N GLY A 149 1.21 5.54 -2.16
CA GLY A 149 1.54 6.66 -3.02
C GLY A 149 2.22 6.24 -4.33
N ILE A 150 3.11 5.24 -4.28
CA ILE A 150 3.72 4.66 -5.49
C ILE A 150 2.63 4.03 -6.38
N PHE A 151 1.74 3.21 -5.82
CA PHE A 151 0.70 2.53 -6.60
C PHE A 151 -0.27 3.53 -7.26
N LYS A 152 -0.63 4.60 -6.54
CA LYS A 152 -1.43 5.69 -7.09
C LYS A 152 -0.69 6.40 -8.23
N ARG A 153 0.62 6.66 -8.06
CA ARG A 153 1.45 7.26 -9.13
C ARG A 153 1.58 6.35 -10.35
N CYS A 154 1.73 5.03 -10.14
CA CYS A 154 1.75 4.06 -11.24
C CYS A 154 0.42 4.01 -12.01
N ASN A 155 -0.73 4.01 -11.31
CA ASN A 155 -2.03 4.08 -11.97
C ASN A 155 -2.16 5.36 -12.81
N LYS A 156 -1.75 6.51 -12.25
CA LYS A 156 -1.73 7.78 -12.97
C LYS A 156 -0.80 7.75 -14.18
N TYR A 157 0.37 7.10 -14.07
CA TYR A 157 1.31 6.92 -15.18
C TYR A 157 0.68 6.14 -16.36
N ILE A 158 -0.07 5.08 -16.06
CA ILE A 158 -0.82 4.34 -17.09
C ILE A 158 -1.83 5.26 -17.78
N ASP A 159 -2.50 6.13 -17.03
CA ASP A 159 -3.48 7.07 -17.61
C ASP A 159 -2.78 8.17 -18.45
N GLU A 160 -1.62 8.66 -18.03
CA GLU A 160 -0.84 9.68 -18.73
C GLU A 160 -0.19 9.16 -20.02
N THR A 161 0.22 7.88 -20.02
CA THR A 161 0.93 7.26 -21.16
C THR A 161 0.00 6.55 -22.14
N GLU A 162 -1.25 6.31 -21.76
CA GLU A 162 -2.29 5.72 -22.59
C GLU A 162 -1.84 4.49 -23.41
N PRO A 163 -1.38 3.39 -22.78
CA PRO A 163 -0.82 2.23 -23.48
C PRO A 163 -1.79 1.63 -24.51
N TRP A 164 -3.10 1.76 -24.32
CA TRP A 164 -4.12 1.35 -25.28
C TRP A 164 -4.16 2.20 -26.57
N VAL A 165 -3.63 3.43 -26.52
CA VAL A 165 -3.43 4.29 -27.70
C VAL A 165 -2.11 3.92 -28.37
N LEU A 166 -1.02 3.75 -27.61
CA LEU A 166 0.27 3.30 -28.13
C LEU A 166 0.14 1.97 -28.89
N ALA A 167 -0.67 1.04 -28.40
CA ALA A 167 -0.88 -0.27 -29.01
C ALA A 167 -1.56 -0.26 -30.39
N LYS A 168 -2.10 0.88 -30.83
CA LYS A 168 -2.71 1.04 -32.17
C LYS A 168 -1.71 1.39 -33.26
N ASP A 169 -0.47 1.70 -32.89
CA ASP A 169 0.58 2.16 -33.80
C ASP A 169 1.81 1.26 -33.61
N GLU A 170 2.11 0.46 -34.64
CA GLU A 170 3.27 -0.46 -34.61
C GLU A 170 4.60 0.27 -34.38
N ALA A 171 4.72 1.52 -34.89
CA ALA A 171 5.91 2.34 -34.69
C ALA A 171 6.15 2.70 -33.21
N LYS A 172 5.14 2.58 -32.35
CA LYS A 172 5.19 2.86 -30.91
C LYS A 172 5.33 1.61 -30.03
N ALA A 173 5.55 0.44 -30.65
CA ALA A 173 5.66 -0.83 -29.90
C ALA A 173 6.77 -0.82 -28.85
N ASP A 174 7.90 -0.17 -29.11
CA ASP A 174 9.01 -0.07 -28.16
C ASP A 174 8.65 0.87 -26.98
N ARG A 175 7.93 1.96 -27.24
CA ARG A 175 7.41 2.82 -26.17
C ARG A 175 6.38 2.08 -25.33
N LEU A 176 5.48 1.33 -25.94
CA LEU A 176 4.50 0.50 -25.25
C LEU A 176 5.18 -0.52 -24.33
N ALA A 177 6.25 -1.19 -24.80
CA ALA A 177 7.02 -2.12 -23.99
C ALA A 177 7.74 -1.42 -22.81
N THR A 178 8.17 -0.18 -22.99
CA THR A 178 8.81 0.61 -21.92
C THR A 178 7.81 1.03 -20.84
N VAL A 179 6.56 1.30 -21.22
CA VAL A 179 5.49 1.73 -20.31
C VAL A 179 4.98 0.57 -19.43
N LEU A 180 4.94 -0.65 -19.96
CA LEU A 180 4.42 -1.83 -19.29
C LEU A 180 5.49 -2.62 -18.53
#